data_24fbca94beca902f47b3ad57cd89cebb
#
_entry.id   24fbca94beca902f47b3ad57cd89cebb
#
_cell.length_a   1.000
_cell.length_b   1.000
_cell.length_c   1.000
_cell.angle_alpha   90.00
_cell.angle_beta   90.00
_cell.angle_gamma   90.00
#
_symmetry.space_group_name_H-M   'P 1'
#
loop_
_entity.id
_entity.type
_entity.pdbx_description
1 polymer ?
#
loop_
_entity_poly.entity_id
_entity_poly.type
_entity_poly.pdbx_seq_one_letter_code
_entity_poly.pdbx_strand_id
1 'polypeptide(L)'
;MTNMFSSLTKSRRSRELSEIRFRWFGKLAIGVSLGFLFVMVGSILLKGKSAFVSSDIAIIIDLGPDNVDKNNINETRFDALMKKSLRQTFPNVKSRKEKKKLYGLLSSDMGFELRDQILNDTSLLGSEAKLWFTASDDIDLLLKGAVDLTLDEDYRRISDLEVEWISFLKDTDNVRKKFNKKFFTNGDSREPELAGILSALMGSILTLSICFIVSFPIAILAAIYLEEFAPKNKISAFIEVNINNLA
;
A
#
# COMPACT_ATOMS: atom_id res chain seq x y z
N MET A 1 65.66 22.64 30.39
CA MET A 1 65.02 22.69 29.06
C MET A 1 64.34 21.36 28.64
N THR A 2 64.74 20.20 29.08
CA THR A 2 64.21 18.86 28.73
C THR A 2 62.76 18.63 29.16
N ASN A 3 62.30 19.17 30.32
CA ASN A 3 60.94 18.91 30.83
C ASN A 3 59.82 19.67 30.10
N MET A 4 60.17 20.77 29.42
CA MET A 4 59.17 21.57 28.67
C MET A 4 58.85 20.95 27.32
N PHE A 5 59.79 20.32 26.67
CA PHE A 5 59.58 19.60 25.40
C PHE A 5 58.78 18.31 25.60
N SER A 6 58.99 17.59 26.72
CA SER A 6 58.22 16.38 27.04
C SER A 6 56.75 16.66 27.34
N SER A 7 56.43 17.80 27.94
CA SER A 7 55.07 18.22 28.23
C SER A 7 54.31 18.64 26.98
N LEU A 8 54.97 19.29 26.02
CA LEU A 8 54.41 19.71 24.74
C LEU A 8 54.08 18.50 23.84
N THR A 9 54.96 17.49 23.80
CA THR A 9 54.74 16.27 23.01
C THR A 9 53.63 15.41 23.59
N LYS A 10 53.52 15.32 24.92
CA LYS A 10 52.41 14.62 25.62
C LYS A 10 51.06 15.29 25.36
N SER A 11 51.01 16.62 25.32
CA SER A 11 49.82 17.39 24.99
C SER A 11 49.36 17.20 23.54
N ARG A 12 50.29 17.14 22.58
CA ARG A 12 49.98 16.87 21.16
C ARG A 12 49.41 15.48 20.98
N ARG A 13 50.04 14.44 21.55
CA ARG A 13 49.59 13.04 21.43
C ARG A 13 48.19 12.83 22.06
N SER A 14 47.90 13.53 23.15
CA SER A 14 46.55 13.50 23.78
C SER A 14 45.49 14.14 22.88
N ARG A 15 45.79 15.22 22.17
CA ARG A 15 44.87 15.88 21.21
C ARG A 15 44.64 15.02 19.98
N GLU A 16 45.69 14.40 19.42
CA GLU A 16 45.56 13.47 18.29
C GLU A 16 44.70 12.26 18.62
N LEU A 17 44.86 11.65 19.81
CA LEU A 17 44.02 10.54 20.27
C LEU A 17 42.58 10.97 20.52
N SER A 18 42.35 12.18 20.98
CA SER A 18 40.99 12.74 21.15
C SER A 18 40.33 12.97 19.80
N GLU A 19 41.06 13.48 18.81
CA GLU A 19 40.55 13.69 17.45
C GLU A 19 40.21 12.37 16.77
N ILE A 20 41.07 11.35 16.88
CA ILE A 20 40.83 10.02 16.33
C ILE A 20 39.58 9.42 16.97
N ARG A 21 39.42 9.49 18.32
CA ARG A 21 38.24 9.03 19.00
C ARG A 21 36.98 9.75 18.54
N PHE A 22 37.02 11.07 18.41
CA PHE A 22 35.90 11.87 17.95
C PHE A 22 35.49 11.47 16.52
N ARG A 23 36.43 11.29 15.62
CA ARG A 23 36.18 10.79 14.25
C ARG A 23 35.57 9.38 14.26
N TRP A 24 36.04 8.52 15.14
CA TRP A 24 35.47 7.17 15.30
C TRP A 24 34.04 7.21 15.84
N PHE A 25 33.76 8.06 16.84
CA PHE A 25 32.39 8.25 17.33
C PHE A 25 31.47 8.82 16.25
N GLY A 26 31.94 9.75 15.45
CA GLY A 26 31.20 10.27 14.31
C GLY A 26 30.88 9.17 13.27
N LYS A 27 31.88 8.35 12.90
CA LYS A 27 31.66 7.21 11.99
C LYS A 27 30.69 6.17 12.57
N LEU A 28 30.82 5.88 13.85
CA LEU A 28 29.93 4.94 14.56
C LEU A 28 28.49 5.48 14.60
N ALA A 29 28.31 6.76 14.90
CA ALA A 29 26.99 7.40 14.91
C ALA A 29 26.32 7.33 13.51
N ILE A 30 27.08 7.62 12.44
CA ILE A 30 26.59 7.47 11.06
C ILE A 30 26.27 6.01 10.76
N GLY A 31 27.12 5.07 11.14
CA GLY A 31 26.88 3.63 10.97
C GLY A 31 25.61 3.15 11.67
N VAL A 32 25.38 3.59 12.91
CA VAL A 32 24.16 3.27 13.69
C VAL A 32 22.93 3.88 13.00
N SER A 33 22.98 5.14 12.56
CA SER A 33 21.87 5.80 11.88
C SER A 33 21.51 5.09 10.57
N LEU A 34 22.50 4.73 9.76
CA LEU A 34 22.31 3.95 8.55
C LEU A 34 21.76 2.56 8.86
N GLY A 35 22.24 1.90 9.91
CA GLY A 35 21.72 0.61 10.38
C GLY A 35 20.22 0.69 10.71
N PHE A 36 19.80 1.70 11.47
CA PHE A 36 18.38 1.94 11.74
C PHE A 36 17.58 2.18 10.46
N LEU A 37 18.10 2.98 9.53
CA LEU A 37 17.45 3.23 8.25
C LEU A 37 17.26 1.92 7.46
N PHE A 38 18.30 1.09 7.37
CA PHE A 38 18.19 -0.21 6.69
C PHE A 38 17.20 -1.16 7.35
N VAL A 39 17.17 -1.22 8.69
CA VAL A 39 16.19 -2.05 9.42
C VAL A 39 14.79 -1.54 9.17
N MET A 40 14.57 -0.23 9.22
CA MET A 40 13.27 0.38 8.97
C MET A 40 12.79 0.10 7.55
N VAL A 41 13.60 0.40 6.53
CA VAL A 41 13.26 0.16 5.12
C VAL A 41 13.06 -1.34 4.86
N GLY A 42 13.93 -2.19 5.38
CA GLY A 42 13.80 -3.65 5.28
C GLY A 42 12.50 -4.15 5.89
N SER A 43 12.10 -3.66 7.06
CA SER A 43 10.83 -4.00 7.71
C SER A 43 9.63 -3.58 6.86
N ILE A 44 9.67 -2.38 6.28
CA ILE A 44 8.60 -1.89 5.40
C ILE A 44 8.47 -2.78 4.16
N LEU A 45 9.58 -3.11 3.51
CA LEU A 45 9.59 -3.97 2.31
C LEU A 45 9.08 -5.37 2.61
N LEU A 46 9.51 -5.97 3.73
CA LEU A 46 9.10 -7.31 4.14
C LEU A 46 7.61 -7.37 4.47
N LYS A 47 7.05 -6.36 5.14
CA LYS A 47 5.61 -6.28 5.44
C LYS A 47 4.80 -5.90 4.21
N GLY A 48 5.32 -5.02 3.36
CA GLY A 48 4.63 -4.53 2.16
C GLY A 48 4.54 -5.52 1.02
N LYS A 49 5.37 -6.58 0.99
CA LYS A 49 5.38 -7.56 -0.11
C LYS A 49 4.01 -8.22 -0.34
N SER A 50 3.20 -8.37 0.71
CA SER A 50 1.86 -8.95 0.62
C SER A 50 0.88 -8.07 -0.17
N ALA A 51 1.11 -6.76 -0.28
CA ALA A 51 0.29 -5.85 -1.06
C ALA A 51 0.37 -6.10 -2.58
N PHE A 52 1.49 -6.68 -3.06
CA PHE A 52 1.68 -7.01 -4.48
C PHE A 52 0.94 -8.26 -4.93
N VAL A 53 0.32 -8.99 -4.01
CA VAL A 53 -0.45 -10.19 -4.29
C VAL A 53 -1.86 -10.00 -3.76
N SER A 54 -2.87 -10.37 -4.55
CA SER A 54 -4.27 -10.44 -4.15
C SER A 54 -4.81 -11.85 -4.35
N SER A 55 -5.82 -12.22 -3.57
CA SER A 55 -6.48 -13.51 -3.69
C SER A 55 -7.82 -13.34 -4.40
N ASP A 56 -8.12 -14.26 -5.32
CA ASP A 56 -9.42 -14.36 -5.98
C ASP A 56 -10.12 -15.65 -5.56
N ILE A 57 -11.45 -15.58 -5.56
CA ILE A 57 -12.36 -16.71 -5.36
C ILE A 57 -13.17 -16.90 -6.63
N ALA A 58 -13.25 -18.15 -7.10
CA ALA A 58 -14.08 -18.52 -8.23
C ALA A 58 -15.50 -18.84 -7.78
N ILE A 59 -16.48 -18.27 -8.46
CA ILE A 59 -17.90 -18.54 -8.26
C ILE A 59 -18.52 -18.92 -9.61
N ILE A 60 -19.35 -19.95 -9.61
CA ILE A 60 -20.17 -20.31 -10.77
C ILE A 60 -21.41 -19.43 -10.78
N ILE A 61 -21.62 -18.74 -11.89
CA ILE A 61 -22.71 -17.81 -12.07
C ILE A 61 -23.53 -18.22 -13.28
N ASP A 62 -24.85 -18.31 -13.08
CA ASP A 62 -25.79 -18.50 -14.17
C ASP A 62 -26.12 -17.16 -14.84
N LEU A 63 -25.57 -16.99 -16.05
CA LEU A 63 -25.75 -15.81 -16.90
C LEU A 63 -26.83 -16.03 -17.98
N GLY A 64 -27.75 -16.97 -17.74
CA GLY A 64 -28.87 -17.24 -18.61
C GLY A 64 -29.80 -16.03 -18.79
N PRO A 65 -30.69 -16.08 -19.81
CA PRO A 65 -31.55 -14.96 -20.19
C PRO A 65 -32.52 -14.52 -19.07
N ASP A 66 -32.83 -15.42 -18.13
CA ASP A 66 -33.66 -15.10 -16.97
C ASP A 66 -32.95 -14.23 -15.92
N ASN A 67 -31.63 -14.21 -15.91
CA ASN A 67 -30.83 -13.48 -14.95
C ASN A 67 -30.17 -12.21 -15.53
N VAL A 68 -29.85 -12.22 -16.84
CA VAL A 68 -29.20 -11.08 -17.52
C VAL A 68 -29.84 -10.89 -18.89
N ASP A 69 -30.43 -9.72 -19.11
CA ASP A 69 -30.92 -9.32 -20.42
C ASP A 69 -29.76 -8.85 -21.31
N LYS A 70 -29.53 -9.54 -22.43
CA LYS A 70 -28.48 -9.20 -23.42
C LYS A 70 -28.66 -7.79 -24.02
N ASN A 71 -29.90 -7.31 -24.12
CA ASN A 71 -30.20 -6.02 -24.73
C ASN A 71 -30.09 -4.87 -23.71
N ASN A 72 -30.13 -5.19 -22.41
CA ASN A 72 -30.19 -4.18 -21.35
C ASN A 72 -29.33 -4.55 -20.14
N ILE A 73 -28.06 -4.85 -20.40
CA ILE A 73 -27.06 -5.31 -19.38
C ILE A 73 -26.99 -4.33 -18.20
N ASN A 74 -27.12 -3.02 -18.46
CA ASN A 74 -27.00 -1.98 -17.44
C ASN A 74 -28.14 -1.99 -16.39
N GLU A 75 -29.28 -2.58 -16.68
CA GLU A 75 -30.40 -2.69 -15.74
C GLU A 75 -30.30 -3.93 -14.84
N THR A 76 -29.37 -4.84 -15.14
CA THR A 76 -29.14 -6.05 -14.35
C THR A 76 -28.59 -5.71 -12.95
N ARG A 77 -29.24 -6.27 -11.92
CA ARG A 77 -28.80 -6.12 -10.54
C ARG A 77 -27.70 -7.12 -10.21
N PHE A 78 -26.49 -6.84 -10.66
CA PHE A 78 -25.33 -7.73 -10.55
C PHE A 78 -25.04 -8.15 -9.09
N ASP A 79 -25.18 -7.23 -8.10
CA ASP A 79 -25.04 -7.57 -6.69
C ASP A 79 -26.04 -8.63 -6.22
N ALA A 80 -27.28 -8.55 -6.70
CA ALA A 80 -28.29 -9.54 -6.35
C ALA A 80 -27.98 -10.90 -6.98
N LEU A 81 -27.49 -10.91 -8.20
CA LEU A 81 -27.05 -12.11 -8.92
C LEU A 81 -25.87 -12.76 -8.22
N MET A 82 -24.84 -12.00 -7.83
CA MET A 82 -23.70 -12.50 -7.06
C MET A 82 -24.14 -13.13 -5.73
N LYS A 83 -25.00 -12.45 -4.98
CA LYS A 83 -25.58 -12.98 -3.73
C LYS A 83 -26.40 -14.24 -3.95
N LYS A 84 -27.09 -14.37 -5.09
CA LYS A 84 -27.82 -15.57 -5.48
C LYS A 84 -26.85 -16.73 -5.72
N SER A 85 -25.80 -16.52 -6.51
CA SER A 85 -24.78 -17.52 -6.83
C SER A 85 -24.02 -18.00 -5.59
N LEU A 86 -23.64 -17.10 -4.69
CA LEU A 86 -23.02 -17.47 -3.41
C LEU A 86 -23.92 -18.36 -2.56
N ARG A 87 -25.23 -18.12 -2.52
CA ARG A 87 -26.19 -18.98 -1.82
C ARG A 87 -26.36 -20.34 -2.49
N GLN A 88 -26.20 -20.42 -3.81
CA GLN A 88 -26.23 -21.70 -4.53
C GLN A 88 -24.99 -22.53 -4.24
N THR A 89 -23.81 -21.88 -4.11
CA THR A 89 -22.57 -22.53 -3.71
C THR A 89 -22.61 -23.04 -2.27
N PHE A 90 -23.33 -22.33 -1.37
CA PHE A 90 -23.45 -22.68 0.04
C PHE A 90 -24.94 -22.81 0.46
N PRO A 91 -25.64 -23.86 0.06
CA PRO A 91 -27.10 -24.00 0.27
C PRO A 91 -27.50 -24.17 1.75
N ASN A 92 -26.57 -24.59 2.59
CA ASN A 92 -26.79 -24.78 4.03
C ASN A 92 -26.90 -23.47 4.82
N VAL A 93 -26.51 -22.33 4.24
CA VAL A 93 -26.52 -21.01 4.87
C VAL A 93 -27.94 -20.42 4.85
N LYS A 94 -28.67 -20.52 5.97
CA LYS A 94 -30.06 -20.06 6.06
C LYS A 94 -30.24 -18.77 6.86
N SER A 95 -29.45 -18.59 7.93
CA SER A 95 -29.53 -17.46 8.84
C SER A 95 -29.17 -16.13 8.14
N ARG A 96 -29.83 -15.05 8.52
CA ARG A 96 -29.50 -13.71 8.03
C ARG A 96 -28.08 -13.27 8.40
N LYS A 97 -27.62 -13.67 9.59
CA LYS A 97 -26.27 -13.35 10.09
C LYS A 97 -25.20 -14.08 9.26
N GLU A 98 -25.42 -15.38 9.00
CA GLU A 98 -24.51 -16.18 8.16
C GLU A 98 -24.48 -15.69 6.71
N LYS A 99 -25.66 -15.35 6.13
CA LYS A 99 -25.72 -14.77 4.78
C LYS A 99 -24.90 -13.48 4.65
N LYS A 100 -24.91 -12.64 5.71
CA LYS A 100 -24.07 -11.44 5.71
C LYS A 100 -22.58 -11.78 5.69
N LYS A 101 -22.14 -12.77 6.48
CA LYS A 101 -20.77 -13.29 6.47
C LYS A 101 -20.40 -13.89 5.10
N LEU A 102 -21.32 -14.69 4.53
CA LEU A 102 -21.12 -15.30 3.21
C LEU A 102 -20.87 -14.26 2.10
N TYR A 103 -21.64 -13.17 2.09
CA TYR A 103 -21.45 -12.08 1.13
C TYR A 103 -20.16 -11.31 1.39
N GLY A 104 -19.66 -11.31 2.62
CA GLY A 104 -18.38 -10.72 3.01
C GLY A 104 -17.15 -11.53 2.60
N LEU A 105 -17.29 -12.71 2.00
CA LEU A 105 -16.16 -13.45 1.43
C LEU A 105 -15.54 -12.73 0.23
N LEU A 106 -16.33 -12.01 -0.54
CA LEU A 106 -15.92 -11.24 -1.69
C LEU A 106 -15.89 -9.75 -1.37
N SER A 107 -15.11 -9.02 -2.15
CA SER A 107 -15.08 -7.56 -2.10
C SER A 107 -16.49 -6.97 -2.30
N SER A 108 -16.74 -5.82 -1.69
CA SER A 108 -17.99 -5.05 -1.86
C SER A 108 -18.26 -4.69 -3.33
N ASP A 109 -17.23 -4.68 -4.16
CA ASP A 109 -17.24 -4.35 -5.59
C ASP A 109 -17.60 -5.54 -6.51
N MET A 110 -17.94 -6.70 -5.94
CA MET A 110 -18.19 -7.93 -6.70
C MET A 110 -19.21 -7.79 -7.83
N GLY A 111 -20.23 -6.94 -7.66
CA GLY A 111 -21.23 -6.68 -8.69
C GLY A 111 -20.66 -5.88 -9.87
N PHE A 112 -19.82 -4.90 -9.61
CA PHE A 112 -19.12 -4.15 -10.66
C PHE A 112 -18.08 -5.02 -11.36
N GLU A 113 -17.35 -5.87 -10.63
CA GLU A 113 -16.43 -6.84 -11.23
C GLU A 113 -17.15 -7.78 -12.19
N LEU A 114 -18.32 -8.30 -11.83
CA LEU A 114 -19.14 -9.15 -12.70
C LEU A 114 -19.58 -8.41 -13.95
N ARG A 115 -20.09 -7.19 -13.79
CA ARG A 115 -20.50 -6.34 -14.92
C ARG A 115 -19.35 -6.10 -15.89
N ASP A 116 -18.18 -5.74 -15.37
CA ASP A 116 -17.00 -5.46 -16.19
C ASP A 116 -16.51 -6.71 -16.94
N GLN A 117 -16.55 -7.89 -16.31
CA GLN A 117 -16.20 -9.15 -16.96
C GLN A 117 -17.16 -9.46 -18.11
N ILE A 118 -18.48 -9.25 -17.93
CA ILE A 118 -19.48 -9.45 -18.98
C ILE A 118 -19.32 -8.44 -20.11
N LEU A 119 -19.03 -7.17 -19.81
CA LEU A 119 -18.82 -6.14 -20.83
C LEU A 119 -17.55 -6.39 -21.65
N ASN A 120 -16.51 -6.96 -21.04
CA ASN A 120 -15.28 -7.34 -21.71
C ASN A 120 -15.42 -8.61 -22.54
N ASP A 121 -16.29 -9.53 -22.14
CA ASP A 121 -16.54 -10.78 -22.84
C ASP A 121 -18.04 -11.11 -22.83
N THR A 122 -18.73 -10.63 -23.84
CA THR A 122 -20.18 -10.87 -24.01
C THR A 122 -20.53 -12.31 -24.38
N SER A 123 -19.56 -13.16 -24.72
CA SER A 123 -19.79 -14.57 -25.01
C SER A 123 -20.18 -15.37 -23.77
N LEU A 124 -19.91 -14.83 -22.59
CA LEU A 124 -20.32 -15.41 -21.30
C LEU A 124 -21.84 -15.44 -21.13
N LEU A 125 -22.59 -14.58 -21.82
CA LEU A 125 -24.04 -14.46 -21.69
C LEU A 125 -24.75 -15.69 -22.29
N GLY A 126 -25.69 -16.23 -21.50
CA GLY A 126 -26.55 -17.33 -21.91
C GLY A 126 -26.14 -18.70 -21.41
N SER A 127 -25.07 -18.79 -20.58
CA SER A 127 -24.59 -20.02 -20.00
C SER A 127 -24.14 -19.82 -18.55
N GLU A 128 -23.90 -20.92 -17.84
CA GLU A 128 -23.17 -20.87 -16.58
C GLU A 128 -21.67 -20.65 -16.83
N ALA A 129 -21.06 -19.74 -16.08
CA ALA A 129 -19.65 -19.45 -16.19
C ALA A 129 -18.97 -19.47 -14.81
N LYS A 130 -17.78 -20.09 -14.73
CA LYS A 130 -16.89 -19.99 -13.56
C LYS A 130 -16.06 -18.73 -13.68
N LEU A 131 -16.36 -17.74 -12.87
CA LEU A 131 -15.71 -16.42 -12.90
C LEU A 131 -14.96 -16.15 -11.60
N TRP A 132 -13.91 -15.33 -11.69
CA TRP A 132 -13.01 -15.03 -10.59
C TRP A 132 -13.28 -13.64 -10.05
N PHE A 133 -13.44 -13.53 -8.72
CA PHE A 133 -13.74 -12.29 -8.02
C PHE A 133 -12.73 -12.02 -6.92
N THR A 134 -12.41 -10.76 -6.68
CA THR A 134 -11.50 -10.35 -5.62
C THR A 134 -12.08 -10.73 -4.26
N ALA A 135 -11.30 -11.44 -3.44
CA ALA A 135 -11.64 -11.71 -2.05
C ALA A 135 -11.66 -10.41 -1.24
N SER A 136 -12.48 -10.36 -0.18
CA SER A 136 -12.44 -9.25 0.78
C SER A 136 -11.11 -9.20 1.52
N ASP A 137 -10.79 -8.06 2.14
CA ASP A 137 -9.54 -7.83 2.88
C ASP A 137 -9.27 -8.92 3.93
N ASP A 138 -10.27 -9.19 4.78
CA ASP A 138 -10.14 -10.19 5.84
C ASP A 138 -9.87 -11.60 5.28
N ILE A 139 -10.52 -11.96 4.19
CA ILE A 139 -10.34 -13.26 3.52
C ILE A 139 -8.99 -13.32 2.79
N ASP A 140 -8.56 -12.23 2.16
CA ASP A 140 -7.24 -12.15 1.53
C ASP A 140 -6.12 -12.32 2.56
N LEU A 141 -6.26 -11.70 3.74
CA LEU A 141 -5.34 -11.88 4.87
C LEU A 141 -5.31 -13.33 5.37
N LEU A 142 -6.47 -13.98 5.45
CA LEU A 142 -6.56 -15.40 5.81
C LEU A 142 -5.81 -16.28 4.80
N LEU A 143 -6.06 -16.06 3.51
CA LEU A 143 -5.42 -16.82 2.42
C LEU A 143 -3.91 -16.59 2.32
N LYS A 144 -3.43 -15.44 2.77
CA LYS A 144 -2.01 -15.12 2.89
C LYS A 144 -1.36 -15.69 4.15
N GLY A 145 -2.14 -16.24 5.09
CA GLY A 145 -1.66 -16.78 6.36
C GLY A 145 -1.29 -15.69 7.38
N ALA A 146 -1.87 -14.51 7.26
CA ALA A 146 -1.65 -13.39 8.16
C ALA A 146 -2.61 -13.40 9.38
N VAL A 147 -3.62 -14.28 9.37
CA VAL A 147 -4.58 -14.45 10.47
C VAL A 147 -4.12 -15.58 11.38
N ASP A 148 -4.02 -15.30 12.66
CA ASP A 148 -3.71 -16.31 13.69
C ASP A 148 -4.97 -17.10 14.06
N LEU A 149 -5.07 -18.33 13.55
CA LEU A 149 -6.18 -19.22 13.79
C LEU A 149 -6.10 -19.95 15.16
N THR A 150 -5.04 -19.77 15.94
CA THR A 150 -4.93 -20.33 17.29
C THR A 150 -5.71 -19.54 18.34
N LEU A 151 -6.08 -18.30 18.00
CA LEU A 151 -6.90 -17.44 18.84
C LEU A 151 -8.39 -17.84 18.74
N ASP A 152 -9.14 -17.65 19.82
CA ASP A 152 -10.58 -17.83 19.82
C ASP A 152 -11.29 -16.89 18.82
N GLU A 153 -12.46 -17.28 18.30
CA GLU A 153 -13.23 -16.53 17.31
C GLU A 153 -13.48 -15.06 17.72
N ASP A 154 -13.69 -14.82 19.01
CA ASP A 154 -13.98 -13.49 19.56
C ASP A 154 -12.79 -12.51 19.46
N TYR A 155 -11.57 -13.01 19.29
CA TYR A 155 -10.34 -12.21 19.16
C TYR A 155 -9.84 -12.06 17.73
N ARG A 156 -10.57 -12.58 16.75
CA ARG A 156 -10.25 -12.45 15.32
C ARG A 156 -11.41 -11.88 14.51
N ARG A 157 -11.08 -11.27 13.38
CA ARG A 157 -12.07 -10.64 12.49
C ARG A 157 -12.86 -11.66 11.68
N ILE A 158 -12.35 -12.87 11.55
CA ILE A 158 -12.90 -13.96 10.75
C ILE A 158 -13.43 -15.03 11.69
N SER A 159 -14.65 -15.51 11.44
CA SER A 159 -15.28 -16.58 12.19
C SER A 159 -14.84 -17.97 11.73
N ASP A 160 -15.03 -18.98 12.57
CA ASP A 160 -14.75 -20.38 12.23
C ASP A 160 -15.52 -20.85 11.00
N LEU A 161 -16.76 -20.37 10.85
CA LEU A 161 -17.63 -20.67 9.71
C LEU A 161 -17.03 -20.14 8.38
N GLU A 162 -16.46 -18.93 8.39
CA GLU A 162 -15.79 -18.36 7.21
C GLU A 162 -14.51 -19.12 6.87
N VAL A 163 -13.77 -19.57 7.89
CA VAL A 163 -12.59 -20.44 7.70
C VAL A 163 -12.98 -21.77 7.06
N GLU A 164 -14.08 -22.39 7.49
CA GLU A 164 -14.62 -23.62 6.90
C GLU A 164 -14.97 -23.43 5.41
N TRP A 165 -15.70 -22.36 5.08
CA TRP A 165 -16.06 -22.06 3.69
C TRP A 165 -14.81 -21.83 2.81
N ILE A 166 -13.83 -21.12 3.31
CA ILE A 166 -12.59 -20.87 2.57
C ILE A 166 -11.78 -22.15 2.40
N SER A 167 -11.74 -23.03 3.41
CA SER A 167 -11.11 -24.34 3.29
C SER A 167 -11.79 -25.16 2.20
N PHE A 168 -13.12 -25.24 2.17
CA PHE A 168 -13.87 -25.89 1.11
C PHE A 168 -13.57 -25.33 -0.28
N LEU A 169 -13.54 -24.00 -0.43
CA LEU A 169 -13.22 -23.35 -1.70
C LEU A 169 -11.77 -23.64 -2.15
N LYS A 170 -10.85 -23.72 -1.21
CA LYS A 170 -9.45 -24.07 -1.48
C LYS A 170 -9.31 -25.54 -1.92
N ASP A 171 -10.00 -26.46 -1.24
CA ASP A 171 -9.95 -27.89 -1.55
C ASP A 171 -10.60 -28.22 -2.92
N THR A 172 -11.50 -27.33 -3.39
CA THR A 172 -12.16 -27.45 -4.70
C THR A 172 -11.50 -26.61 -5.81
N ASP A 173 -10.27 -26.14 -5.63
CA ASP A 173 -9.53 -25.28 -6.58
C ASP A 173 -10.32 -24.04 -7.03
N ASN A 174 -11.06 -23.44 -6.09
CA ASN A 174 -11.81 -22.21 -6.30
C ASN A 174 -11.13 -20.98 -5.67
N VAL A 175 -9.85 -21.11 -5.30
CA VAL A 175 -9.04 -20.00 -4.76
C VAL A 175 -7.74 -19.91 -5.56
N ARG A 176 -7.37 -18.69 -5.95
CA ARG A 176 -6.07 -18.44 -6.58
C ARG A 176 -5.42 -17.17 -6.04
N LYS A 177 -4.10 -17.08 -6.10
CA LYS A 177 -3.34 -15.86 -5.88
C LYS A 177 -2.91 -15.27 -7.22
N LYS A 178 -3.03 -13.95 -7.36
CA LYS A 178 -2.62 -13.21 -8.57
C LYS A 178 -1.81 -11.97 -8.20
N PHE A 179 -1.10 -11.41 -9.18
CA PHE A 179 -0.46 -10.12 -9.03
C PHE A 179 -1.54 -9.02 -8.89
N ASN A 180 -1.42 -8.20 -7.86
CA ASN A 180 -2.37 -7.14 -7.54
C ASN A 180 -2.19 -5.93 -8.45
N LYS A 181 -2.80 -5.96 -9.64
CA LYS A 181 -2.79 -4.82 -10.57
C LYS A 181 -3.54 -3.62 -10.00
N LYS A 182 -4.62 -3.86 -9.22
CA LYS A 182 -5.45 -2.80 -8.62
C LYS A 182 -4.61 -1.88 -7.73
N PHE A 183 -3.62 -2.43 -7.02
CA PHE A 183 -2.69 -1.65 -6.21
C PHE A 183 -1.99 -0.52 -7.00
N PHE A 184 -1.68 -0.73 -8.26
CA PHE A 184 -1.00 0.27 -9.11
C PHE A 184 -1.95 1.15 -9.92
N THR A 185 -3.15 0.67 -10.21
CA THR A 185 -4.09 1.34 -11.14
C THR A 185 -5.21 2.08 -10.44
N ASN A 186 -5.52 1.68 -9.21
CA ASN A 186 -6.62 2.28 -8.48
C ASN A 186 -6.16 3.52 -7.68
N GLY A 187 -7.14 4.35 -7.35
CA GLY A 187 -6.99 5.42 -6.40
C GLY A 187 -7.15 4.95 -4.96
N ASP A 188 -7.37 5.91 -4.06
CA ASP A 188 -7.71 5.64 -2.68
C ASP A 188 -9.12 5.03 -2.57
N SER A 189 -9.29 4.08 -1.66
CA SER A 189 -10.56 3.41 -1.37
C SER A 189 -10.68 3.14 0.13
N ARG A 190 -11.93 3.06 0.62
CA ARG A 190 -12.21 2.63 2.00
C ARG A 190 -12.04 1.12 2.17
N GLU A 191 -12.18 0.38 1.08
CA GLU A 191 -11.99 -1.07 1.06
C GLU A 191 -10.53 -1.36 0.71
N PRO A 192 -9.73 -1.96 1.61
CA PRO A 192 -8.28 -2.15 1.42
C PRO A 192 -7.93 -2.96 0.17
N GLU A 193 -8.74 -3.97 -0.18
CA GLU A 193 -8.52 -4.81 -1.37
C GLU A 193 -8.74 -4.06 -2.70
N LEU A 194 -9.42 -2.90 -2.66
CA LEU A 194 -9.66 -2.03 -3.81
C LEU A 194 -8.74 -0.81 -3.83
N ALA A 195 -8.04 -0.54 -2.72
CA ALA A 195 -7.17 0.61 -2.60
C ALA A 195 -5.91 0.48 -3.44
N GLY A 196 -5.49 1.59 -4.04
CA GLY A 196 -4.28 1.68 -4.84
C GLY A 196 -3.48 2.96 -4.55
N ILE A 197 -2.26 3.00 -5.09
CA ILE A 197 -1.32 4.11 -4.87
C ILE A 197 -1.40 5.20 -5.94
N LEU A 198 -2.16 5.00 -7.02
CA LEU A 198 -2.12 5.89 -8.19
C LEU A 198 -2.48 7.34 -7.84
N SER A 199 -3.56 7.55 -7.09
CA SER A 199 -3.99 8.91 -6.72
C SER A 199 -2.96 9.61 -5.82
N ALA A 200 -2.37 8.90 -4.86
CA ALA A 200 -1.34 9.43 -3.98
C ALA A 200 -0.06 9.78 -4.76
N LEU A 201 0.35 8.90 -5.70
CA LEU A 201 1.51 9.11 -6.56
C LEU A 201 1.30 10.33 -7.48
N MET A 202 0.16 10.40 -8.16
CA MET A 202 -0.16 11.52 -9.05
C MET A 202 -0.30 12.83 -8.29
N GLY A 203 -0.93 12.81 -7.11
CA GLY A 203 -1.01 13.98 -6.23
C GLY A 203 0.37 14.48 -5.82
N SER A 204 1.27 13.58 -5.43
CA SER A 204 2.64 13.93 -5.06
C SER A 204 3.43 14.52 -6.24
N ILE A 205 3.35 13.89 -7.42
CA ILE A 205 4.01 14.38 -8.63
C ILE A 205 3.51 15.80 -9.00
N LEU A 206 2.20 16.00 -9.00
CA LEU A 206 1.60 17.30 -9.32
C LEU A 206 2.02 18.37 -8.32
N THR A 207 1.95 18.05 -7.02
CA THR A 207 2.34 18.99 -5.96
C THR A 207 3.81 19.37 -6.07
N LEU A 208 4.71 18.40 -6.24
CA LEU A 208 6.14 18.66 -6.42
C LEU A 208 6.42 19.46 -7.70
N SER A 209 5.73 19.15 -8.79
CA SER A 209 5.87 19.89 -10.05
C SER A 209 5.45 21.35 -9.90
N ILE A 210 4.30 21.61 -9.29
CA ILE A 210 3.83 22.98 -9.03
C ILE A 210 4.80 23.73 -8.11
N CYS A 211 5.21 23.11 -7.01
CA CYS A 211 6.20 23.68 -6.11
C CYS A 211 7.51 24.02 -6.84
N PHE A 212 8.01 23.14 -7.68
CA PHE A 212 9.22 23.36 -8.45
C PHE A 212 9.06 24.50 -9.47
N ILE A 213 7.98 24.50 -10.26
CA ILE A 213 7.72 25.52 -11.26
C ILE A 213 7.60 26.91 -10.66
N VAL A 214 7.04 27.02 -9.43
CA VAL A 214 6.88 28.29 -8.76
C VAL A 214 8.15 28.70 -8.03
N SER A 215 8.75 27.80 -7.23
CA SER A 215 9.88 28.13 -6.37
C SER A 215 11.19 28.35 -7.15
N PHE A 216 11.41 27.62 -8.25
CA PHE A 216 12.65 27.69 -9.00
C PHE A 216 12.87 29.07 -9.65
N PRO A 217 11.92 29.70 -10.38
CA PRO A 217 12.10 31.05 -10.87
C PRO A 217 12.25 32.08 -9.75
N ILE A 218 11.50 31.94 -8.65
CA ILE A 218 11.61 32.85 -7.51
C ILE A 218 13.00 32.75 -6.88
N ALA A 219 13.53 31.55 -6.72
CA ALA A 219 14.85 31.32 -6.16
C ALA A 219 15.95 31.95 -7.04
N ILE A 220 15.85 31.82 -8.37
CA ILE A 220 16.80 32.45 -9.32
C ILE A 220 16.73 33.97 -9.19
N LEU A 221 15.53 34.55 -9.20
CA LEU A 221 15.36 36.00 -9.08
C LEU A 221 15.88 36.52 -7.74
N ALA A 222 15.63 35.78 -6.66
CA ALA A 222 16.13 36.11 -5.32
C ALA A 222 17.69 36.05 -5.28
N ALA A 223 18.28 35.04 -5.88
CA ALA A 223 19.74 34.90 -5.95
C ALA A 223 20.39 36.06 -6.73
N ILE A 224 19.84 36.40 -7.91
CA ILE A 224 20.33 37.52 -8.71
C ILE A 224 20.16 38.82 -7.93
N TYR A 225 19.01 39.04 -7.28
CA TYR A 225 18.79 40.23 -6.47
C TYR A 225 19.79 40.37 -5.33
N LEU A 226 20.05 39.27 -4.60
CA LEU A 226 20.98 39.29 -3.45
C LEU A 226 22.42 39.53 -3.87
N GLU A 227 22.84 38.99 -5.02
CA GLU A 227 24.22 39.11 -5.49
C GLU A 227 24.49 40.43 -6.18
N GLU A 228 23.58 40.95 -7.01
CA GLU A 228 23.81 42.10 -7.85
C GLU A 228 23.23 43.41 -7.26
N PHE A 229 22.11 43.37 -6.55
CA PHE A 229 21.32 44.55 -6.17
C PHE A 229 21.13 44.75 -4.69
N ALA A 230 21.31 43.71 -3.87
CA ALA A 230 21.01 43.84 -2.44
C ALA A 230 22.01 44.76 -1.71
N PRO A 231 21.55 45.72 -0.91
CA PRO A 231 22.44 46.53 -0.11
C PRO A 231 23.10 45.67 0.97
N LYS A 232 24.39 45.92 1.25
CA LYS A 232 25.15 45.24 2.31
C LYS A 232 24.66 45.71 3.69
N ASN A 233 23.58 45.16 4.16
CA ASN A 233 22.98 45.46 5.46
C ASN A 233 22.74 44.15 6.27
N LYS A 234 22.29 44.29 7.53
CA LYS A 234 22.03 43.17 8.43
C LYS A 234 20.95 42.23 7.93
N ILE A 235 19.99 42.72 7.14
CA ILE A 235 18.89 41.92 6.60
C ILE A 235 19.40 41.01 5.49
N SER A 236 20.18 41.54 4.52
CA SER A 236 20.79 40.77 3.44
C SER A 236 21.74 39.70 4.00
N ALA A 237 22.57 40.05 4.99
CA ALA A 237 23.44 39.12 5.69
C ALA A 237 22.66 38.00 6.42
N PHE A 238 21.52 38.32 7.04
CA PHE A 238 20.67 37.32 7.68
C PHE A 238 20.06 36.34 6.67
N ILE A 239 19.60 36.85 5.53
CA ILE A 239 19.04 36.00 4.46
C ILE A 239 20.12 35.12 3.88
N GLU A 240 21.30 35.65 3.58
CA GLU A 240 22.45 34.89 3.03
C GLU A 240 22.90 33.75 3.96
N VAL A 241 22.98 34.03 5.27
CA VAL A 241 23.32 33.00 6.28
C VAL A 241 22.26 31.90 6.32
N ASN A 242 20.96 32.22 6.19
CA ASN A 242 19.90 31.22 6.17
C ASN A 242 19.96 30.36 4.89
N ILE A 243 20.19 30.99 3.73
CA ILE A 243 20.36 30.25 2.46
C ILE A 243 21.54 29.29 2.56
N ASN A 244 22.71 29.77 3.03
CA ASN A 244 23.90 28.96 3.19
C ASN A 244 23.76 27.83 4.22
N ASN A 245 22.88 27.97 5.20
CA ASN A 245 22.57 26.89 6.17
C ASN A 245 21.62 25.84 5.63
N LEU A 246 20.84 26.13 4.59
CA LEU A 246 19.91 25.22 3.95
C LEU A 246 20.52 24.45 2.76
N ALA A 247 21.64 24.95 2.24
CA ALA A 247 22.41 24.34 1.17
C ALA A 247 23.46 23.36 1.71
#